data_34a3ff4550ad4b31712957864dbc671c
#
_entry.id   34a3ff4550ad4b31712957864dbc671c
#
_cell.length_a   1.000
_cell.length_b   1.000
_cell.length_c   1.000
_cell.angle_alpha   90.00
_cell.angle_beta   90.00
_cell.angle_gamma   90.00
#
_symmetry.space_group_name_H-M   'P 1'
#
loop_
_entity.id
_entity.type
_entity.pdbx_description
1 polymer ?
#
loop_
_entity_poly.entity_id
_entity_poly.type
_entity_poly.pdbx_seq_one_letter_code
_entity_poly.pdbx_strand_id
1 'polypeptide(L)'
;MTASSTPGRRILLQSALAGAAGLFLTAAAPGSASAAGPSGPFLLRLPAPTGPYPVGARTLHLVDGSRNDPWEPRIGVRELMVTALRPTVFGRGFPRAPQLAPGAAAEFAFLAPLIHPHLPAAGVDWAATLTHARAGAPPMSGRSPVLLYSPGGGDARTMGSSLAIDLASYGWTVITVDHPGDASEVEFPDERPGRARVRTTALRPDIDAATFRTMIDTRVADLRFVLDALGLDRVGVYGHSAGGTAAAQALHEDRRIAAAVNLEGYLDRMDGELFPVARDGTDRPLLLAGSDGFRDARLDRSWATLLGHGGPVTRRQLDDAAHWVFTDYAALVPQLHKAGLMTGGGRAAMVGRADPCVTVPAVRDLVRSFFARHLPA
;
A
#
# COMPACT_ATOMS: atom_id res chain seq x y z
N MET A 1 37.85 27.12 -24.42
CA MET A 1 38.36 26.43 -23.22
C MET A 1 37.68 27.07 -22.01
N THR A 2 36.60 26.57 -21.53
CA THR A 2 36.07 26.81 -20.19
C THR A 2 35.12 25.62 -19.89
N ALA A 3 35.51 24.83 -18.92
CA ALA A 3 34.79 23.65 -18.48
C ALA A 3 33.54 24.05 -17.71
N SER A 4 32.38 23.47 -18.08
CA SER A 4 31.14 23.54 -17.34
C SER A 4 31.13 22.43 -16.31
N SER A 5 31.18 22.80 -15.04
CA SER A 5 31.04 21.89 -13.90
C SER A 5 29.56 21.72 -13.57
N THR A 6 29.10 20.51 -13.58
CA THR A 6 27.80 20.05 -13.09
C THR A 6 27.73 20.20 -11.55
N PRO A 7 26.70 20.81 -10.96
CA PRO A 7 26.54 20.82 -9.50
C PRO A 7 26.01 19.49 -9.01
N GLY A 8 26.82 18.87 -8.14
CA GLY A 8 26.54 17.60 -7.53
C GLY A 8 25.38 17.62 -6.53
N ARG A 9 24.82 16.44 -6.38
CA ARG A 9 23.89 15.96 -5.35
C ARG A 9 24.47 16.08 -3.91
N ARG A 10 24.62 17.30 -3.40
CA ARG A 10 25.05 17.52 -2.01
C ARG A 10 24.43 18.80 -1.45
N ILE A 11 23.18 18.74 -1.05
CA ILE A 11 22.57 19.64 -0.03
C ILE A 11 21.26 18.98 0.39
N LEU A 12 21.28 18.27 1.50
CA LEU A 12 20.16 18.03 2.43
C LEU A 12 20.63 17.11 3.57
N LEU A 13 21.61 17.60 4.33
CA LEU A 13 22.01 17.00 5.61
C LEU A 13 22.69 18.08 6.45
N GLN A 14 21.89 18.91 7.10
CA GLN A 14 22.33 19.70 8.27
C GLN A 14 21.11 20.35 8.89
N SER A 15 20.60 19.74 9.94
CA SER A 15 19.98 20.41 11.10
C SER A 15 19.30 19.37 11.99
N ALA A 16 20.03 18.83 12.95
CA ALA A 16 19.53 18.45 14.28
C ALA A 16 20.64 17.73 15.05
N LEU A 17 21.50 18.49 15.69
CA LEU A 17 22.38 18.00 16.77
C LEU A 17 22.57 19.14 17.76
N ALA A 18 21.86 19.06 18.87
CA ALA A 18 22.24 19.77 20.09
C ALA A 18 21.71 19.01 21.31
N GLY A 19 22.64 18.49 22.14
CA GLY A 19 22.48 18.44 23.59
C GLY A 19 22.28 17.09 24.23
N ALA A 20 23.32 16.42 24.70
CA ALA A 20 23.72 16.30 26.11
C ALA A 20 24.72 15.18 26.31
N ALA A 21 25.93 15.54 26.68
CA ALA A 21 26.96 14.65 27.18
C ALA A 21 26.64 14.28 28.63
N GLY A 22 26.60 12.99 28.94
CA GLY A 22 26.56 12.43 30.27
C GLY A 22 27.49 11.21 30.32
N LEU A 23 28.68 11.40 30.89
CA LEU A 23 29.64 10.34 31.21
C LEU A 23 29.08 9.46 32.34
N PHE A 24 28.91 8.18 32.09
CA PHE A 24 28.92 7.15 33.14
C PHE A 24 29.83 6.01 32.73
N LEU A 25 30.96 5.94 33.45
CA LEU A 25 31.76 4.73 33.50
C LEU A 25 30.97 3.65 34.27
N THR A 26 30.75 2.51 33.66
CA THR A 26 30.43 1.28 34.38
C THR A 26 31.23 0.10 33.87
N ALA A 27 31.66 -0.69 34.85
CA ALA A 27 32.59 -1.80 34.77
C ALA A 27 32.18 -2.88 33.78
N ALA A 28 33.16 -3.48 33.13
CA ALA A 28 33.05 -4.67 32.30
C ALA A 28 32.57 -5.88 33.10
N ALA A 29 31.46 -6.46 32.72
CA ALA A 29 31.07 -7.82 33.08
C ALA A 29 31.50 -8.81 31.98
N PRO A 30 31.87 -10.05 32.30
CA PRO A 30 32.42 -11.00 31.33
C PRO A 30 31.34 -11.47 30.35
N GLY A 31 31.78 -11.63 29.10
CA GLY A 31 31.00 -11.87 27.92
C GLY A 31 29.95 -12.98 27.99
N SER A 32 28.74 -12.59 27.71
CA SER A 32 27.74 -13.50 27.15
C SER A 32 28.08 -13.74 25.68
N ALA A 33 28.35 -14.99 25.32
CA ALA A 33 28.54 -15.41 23.95
C ALA A 33 27.28 -14.99 23.14
N SER A 34 27.46 -13.96 22.31
CA SER A 34 26.46 -13.58 21.33
C SER A 34 26.36 -14.73 20.33
N ALA A 35 25.25 -15.43 20.31
CA ALA A 35 24.96 -16.37 19.25
C ALA A 35 25.15 -15.62 17.92
N ALA A 36 26.08 -16.09 17.08
CA ALA A 36 26.26 -15.56 15.75
C ALA A 36 24.92 -15.61 15.02
N GLY A 37 24.33 -14.45 14.77
CA GLY A 37 23.14 -14.31 13.95
C GLY A 37 23.43 -14.88 12.54
N PRO A 38 22.39 -15.21 11.77
CA PRO A 38 22.55 -15.76 10.43
C PRO A 38 23.48 -14.86 9.60
N SER A 39 24.44 -15.49 8.92
CA SER A 39 25.55 -14.84 8.19
C SER A 39 25.11 -14.15 6.87
N GLY A 40 23.86 -13.69 6.75
CA GLY A 40 23.32 -13.00 5.57
C GLY A 40 22.07 -12.19 5.88
N PRO A 41 21.57 -11.39 4.91
CA PRO A 41 20.36 -10.60 5.07
C PRO A 41 19.13 -11.47 5.41
N PHE A 42 18.24 -10.94 6.24
CA PHE A 42 17.02 -11.65 6.65
C PHE A 42 16.02 -11.74 5.49
N LEU A 43 15.48 -12.95 5.28
CA LEU A 43 14.50 -13.23 4.23
C LEU A 43 13.09 -13.21 4.80
N LEU A 44 12.25 -12.34 4.26
CA LEU A 44 10.86 -12.20 4.64
C LEU A 44 9.95 -13.17 3.87
N ARG A 45 8.83 -13.52 4.47
CA ARG A 45 7.85 -14.42 3.88
C ARG A 45 6.45 -13.84 3.98
N LEU A 46 5.75 -13.81 2.86
CA LEU A 46 4.33 -13.45 2.81
C LEU A 46 3.44 -14.67 3.11
N PRO A 47 2.28 -14.46 3.76
CA PRO A 47 1.34 -15.54 4.06
C PRO A 47 0.72 -16.11 2.78
N ALA A 48 0.58 -17.44 2.74
CA ALA A 48 -0.06 -18.12 1.62
C ALA A 48 -1.54 -17.72 1.49
N PRO A 49 -2.09 -17.67 0.26
CA PRO A 49 -3.53 -17.51 0.06
C PRO A 49 -4.30 -18.74 0.58
N THR A 50 -5.57 -18.51 0.92
CA THR A 50 -6.42 -19.53 1.54
C THR A 50 -7.49 -20.09 0.59
N GLY A 51 -7.67 -19.49 -0.59
CA GLY A 51 -8.65 -19.95 -1.58
C GLY A 51 -8.17 -21.14 -2.41
N PRO A 52 -9.08 -21.75 -3.18
CA PRO A 52 -8.82 -22.98 -3.91
C PRO A 52 -7.98 -22.80 -5.17
N TYR A 53 -7.88 -21.59 -5.71
CA TYR A 53 -7.21 -21.35 -6.98
C TYR A 53 -5.78 -20.84 -6.81
N PRO A 54 -4.79 -21.40 -7.54
CA PRO A 54 -3.53 -20.71 -7.77
C PRO A 54 -3.78 -19.34 -8.43
N VAL A 55 -2.86 -18.40 -8.26
CA VAL A 55 -3.01 -17.03 -8.78
C VAL A 55 -1.89 -16.72 -9.76
N GLY A 56 -2.25 -16.25 -10.96
CA GLY A 56 -1.33 -15.69 -11.94
C GLY A 56 -1.18 -14.18 -11.75
N ALA A 57 0.02 -13.64 -12.02
CA ALA A 57 0.31 -12.22 -11.95
C ALA A 57 0.82 -11.69 -13.29
N ARG A 58 0.27 -10.55 -13.74
CA ARG A 58 0.72 -9.81 -14.92
C ARG A 58 0.77 -8.32 -14.61
N THR A 59 1.94 -7.72 -14.77
CA THR A 59 2.12 -6.28 -14.66
C THR A 59 1.85 -5.59 -16.00
N LEU A 60 1.16 -4.45 -15.96
CA LEU A 60 0.82 -3.63 -17.11
C LEU A 60 1.28 -2.20 -16.85
N HIS A 61 1.76 -1.53 -17.90
CA HIS A 61 2.04 -0.11 -17.93
C HIS A 61 0.90 0.57 -18.69
N LEU A 62 0.23 1.52 -18.05
CA LEU A 62 -0.89 2.28 -18.59
C LEU A 62 -0.48 3.75 -18.73
N VAL A 63 -0.81 4.36 -19.87
CA VAL A 63 -0.47 5.76 -20.18
C VAL A 63 -1.74 6.54 -20.43
N ASP A 64 -2.02 7.53 -19.58
CA ASP A 64 -3.13 8.47 -19.73
C ASP A 64 -2.64 9.74 -20.45
N GLY A 65 -2.77 9.78 -21.74
CA GLY A 65 -2.39 10.94 -22.55
C GLY A 65 -3.30 12.16 -22.39
N SER A 66 -4.43 12.02 -21.67
CA SER A 66 -5.37 13.13 -21.45
C SER A 66 -5.05 13.97 -20.21
N ARG A 67 -4.20 13.45 -19.30
CA ARG A 67 -3.83 14.12 -18.05
C ARG A 67 -2.32 14.32 -17.97
N ASN A 68 -1.92 15.51 -17.51
CA ASN A 68 -0.54 15.75 -17.09
C ASN A 68 -0.25 15.09 -15.73
N ASP A 69 1.02 14.72 -15.51
CA ASP A 69 1.45 14.28 -14.20
C ASP A 69 1.41 15.46 -13.20
N PRO A 70 0.65 15.36 -12.08
CA PRO A 70 0.47 16.48 -11.17
C PRO A 70 1.71 16.74 -10.28
N TRP A 71 2.60 15.75 -10.14
CA TRP A 71 3.77 15.82 -9.27
C TRP A 71 5.02 16.28 -10.00
N GLU A 72 5.12 15.91 -11.28
CA GLU A 72 6.24 16.27 -12.16
C GLU A 72 5.73 16.66 -13.56
N PRO A 73 5.30 17.91 -13.76
CA PRO A 73 4.74 18.35 -15.05
C PRO A 73 5.65 18.14 -16.25
N ARG A 74 6.98 18.04 -16.04
CA ARG A 74 7.96 17.76 -17.10
C ARG A 74 7.79 16.38 -17.75
N ILE A 75 7.13 15.44 -17.07
CA ILE A 75 6.81 14.12 -17.62
C ILE A 75 5.75 14.23 -18.74
N GLY A 76 4.89 15.24 -18.64
CA GLY A 76 3.88 15.58 -19.65
C GLY A 76 2.62 14.74 -19.61
N VAL A 77 2.71 13.44 -19.34
CA VAL A 77 1.55 12.52 -19.30
C VAL A 77 1.50 11.77 -17.97
N ARG A 78 0.29 11.38 -17.57
CA ARG A 78 0.11 10.53 -16.40
C ARG A 78 0.32 9.06 -16.78
N GLU A 79 1.21 8.37 -16.06
CA GLU A 79 1.53 6.97 -16.28
C GLU A 79 1.29 6.18 -15.00
N LEU A 80 0.75 4.97 -15.11
CA LEU A 80 0.49 4.09 -13.99
C LEU A 80 1.11 2.72 -14.22
N MET A 81 1.57 2.08 -13.14
CA MET A 81 1.87 0.66 -13.12
C MET A 81 0.78 -0.08 -12.38
N VAL A 82 0.23 -1.12 -12.96
CA VAL A 82 -0.78 -1.96 -12.33
C VAL A 82 -0.36 -3.43 -12.38
N THR A 83 -0.79 -4.22 -11.40
CA THR A 83 -0.62 -5.68 -11.45
C THR A 83 -1.99 -6.34 -11.42
N ALA A 84 -2.31 -7.09 -12.46
CA ALA A 84 -3.51 -7.92 -12.53
C ALA A 84 -3.20 -9.30 -11.93
N LEU A 85 -3.89 -9.63 -10.86
CA LEU A 85 -3.86 -10.92 -10.17
C LEU A 85 -5.14 -11.67 -10.51
N ARG A 86 -5.02 -12.87 -11.08
CA ARG A 86 -6.16 -13.64 -11.59
C ARG A 86 -6.07 -15.09 -11.19
N PRO A 87 -7.20 -15.79 -10.96
CA PRO A 87 -7.21 -17.24 -10.85
C PRO A 87 -6.54 -17.89 -12.07
N THR A 88 -5.76 -18.93 -11.84
CA THR A 88 -5.11 -19.73 -12.89
C THR A 88 -5.26 -21.22 -12.56
N VAL A 89 -5.16 -22.09 -13.55
CA VAL A 89 -5.02 -23.53 -13.35
C VAL A 89 -3.56 -23.97 -13.15
N PHE A 90 -2.62 -23.05 -13.38
CA PHE A 90 -1.19 -23.33 -13.36
C PHE A 90 -0.57 -23.04 -11.99
N GLY A 91 -0.66 -23.98 -11.07
CA GLY A 91 0.00 -23.89 -9.75
C GLY A 91 1.52 -24.12 -9.80
N ARG A 92 2.03 -24.75 -10.86
CA ARG A 92 3.44 -25.08 -11.11
C ARG A 92 3.83 -24.68 -12.55
N GLY A 93 5.13 -24.70 -12.86
CA GLY A 93 5.65 -24.38 -14.20
C GLY A 93 5.90 -22.90 -14.46
N PHE A 94 5.42 -21.99 -13.59
CA PHE A 94 5.68 -20.57 -13.62
C PHE A 94 6.41 -20.13 -12.35
N PRO A 95 7.39 -19.21 -12.41
CA PRO A 95 8.09 -18.74 -11.23
C PRO A 95 7.15 -17.94 -10.31
N ARG A 96 7.49 -17.90 -9.03
CA ARG A 96 6.81 -16.98 -8.09
C ARG A 96 7.15 -15.53 -8.47
N ALA A 97 6.15 -14.67 -8.48
CA ALA A 97 6.36 -13.26 -8.70
C ALA A 97 7.06 -12.62 -7.48
N PRO A 98 8.09 -11.79 -7.67
CA PRO A 98 8.66 -11.01 -6.58
C PRO A 98 7.60 -10.03 -6.05
N GLN A 99 7.71 -9.66 -4.77
CA GLN A 99 6.87 -8.60 -4.19
C GLN A 99 7.25 -7.25 -4.79
N LEU A 100 8.54 -6.94 -4.83
CA LEU A 100 9.10 -5.74 -5.43
C LEU A 100 9.91 -6.11 -6.67
N ALA A 101 9.78 -5.34 -7.75
CA ALA A 101 10.69 -5.46 -8.88
C ALA A 101 12.11 -5.07 -8.46
N PRO A 102 13.18 -5.56 -9.15
CA PRO A 102 14.55 -5.40 -8.67
C PRO A 102 14.98 -3.95 -8.41
N GLY A 103 14.64 -3.02 -9.29
CA GLY A 103 14.95 -1.60 -9.11
C GLY A 103 14.12 -0.97 -8.00
N ALA A 104 12.84 -1.31 -7.93
CA ALA A 104 11.95 -0.90 -6.85
C ALA A 104 12.43 -1.39 -5.49
N ALA A 105 12.91 -2.63 -5.38
CA ALA A 105 13.43 -3.19 -4.13
C ALA A 105 14.65 -2.43 -3.60
N ALA A 106 15.53 -1.97 -4.49
CA ALA A 106 16.70 -1.18 -4.10
C ALA A 106 16.30 0.19 -3.56
N GLU A 107 15.36 0.88 -4.22
CA GLU A 107 14.85 2.18 -3.76
C GLU A 107 14.03 2.01 -2.46
N PHE A 108 13.18 0.98 -2.38
CA PHE A 108 12.41 0.67 -1.17
C PHE A 108 13.32 0.46 0.05
N ALA A 109 14.39 -0.31 -0.08
CA ALA A 109 15.34 -0.54 1.01
C ALA A 109 15.93 0.76 1.58
N PHE A 110 16.09 1.79 0.73
CA PHE A 110 16.56 3.12 1.13
C PHE A 110 15.43 3.99 1.69
N LEU A 111 14.27 4.00 1.05
CA LEU A 111 13.16 4.91 1.37
C LEU A 111 12.29 4.41 2.53
N ALA A 112 12.14 3.10 2.68
CA ALA A 112 11.23 2.51 3.67
C ALA A 112 11.49 3.00 5.10
N PRO A 113 12.72 3.07 5.63
CA PRO A 113 12.96 3.60 6.98
C PRO A 113 12.77 5.12 7.10
N LEU A 114 12.73 5.85 5.98
CA LEU A 114 12.42 7.30 5.96
C LEU A 114 10.92 7.56 6.00
N ILE A 115 10.13 6.72 5.35
CA ILE A 115 8.66 6.79 5.29
C ILE A 115 8.06 6.12 6.53
N HIS A 116 8.63 5.00 6.94
CA HIS A 116 8.24 4.20 8.09
C HIS A 116 9.41 4.11 9.08
N PRO A 117 9.59 5.05 10.00
CA PRO A 117 10.80 5.17 10.83
C PRO A 117 11.11 3.97 11.73
N HIS A 118 10.16 3.03 11.85
CA HIS A 118 10.36 1.80 12.62
C HIS A 118 10.92 0.65 11.78
N LEU A 119 10.94 0.76 10.45
CA LEU A 119 11.54 -0.25 9.59
C LEU A 119 13.07 -0.21 9.66
N PRO A 120 13.76 -1.36 9.55
CA PRO A 120 15.21 -1.40 9.60
C PRO A 120 15.85 -0.79 8.36
N ALA A 121 16.90 0.01 8.55
CA ALA A 121 17.68 0.61 7.47
C ALA A 121 18.63 -0.40 6.78
N ALA A 122 18.83 -1.58 7.35
CA ALA A 122 19.71 -2.61 6.82
C ALA A 122 19.34 -4.00 7.36
N GLY A 123 19.96 -5.04 6.83
CA GLY A 123 19.84 -6.41 7.34
C GLY A 123 18.67 -7.21 6.75
N VAL A 124 17.90 -6.65 5.82
CA VAL A 124 16.78 -7.32 5.13
C VAL A 124 17.03 -7.39 3.63
N ASP A 125 16.80 -8.56 3.03
CA ASP A 125 16.75 -8.72 1.58
C ASP A 125 15.31 -8.55 1.08
N TRP A 126 14.94 -7.29 0.81
CA TRP A 126 13.61 -6.97 0.27
C TRP A 126 13.39 -7.56 -1.12
N ALA A 127 14.44 -7.63 -1.95
CA ALA A 127 14.38 -8.16 -3.32
C ALA A 127 14.06 -9.66 -3.36
N ALA A 128 14.49 -10.42 -2.33
CA ALA A 128 14.23 -11.85 -2.23
C ALA A 128 12.83 -12.20 -1.71
N THR A 129 12.02 -11.21 -1.33
CA THR A 129 10.65 -11.45 -0.87
C THR A 129 9.75 -11.83 -2.05
N LEU A 130 9.28 -13.08 -2.05
CA LEU A 130 8.43 -13.62 -3.11
C LEU A 130 6.96 -13.67 -2.68
N THR A 131 6.07 -13.28 -3.58
CA THR A 131 4.63 -13.47 -3.43
C THR A 131 4.24 -14.95 -3.69
N HIS A 132 2.98 -15.29 -3.46
CA HIS A 132 2.44 -16.59 -3.85
C HIS A 132 1.85 -16.63 -5.27
N ALA A 133 1.79 -15.50 -5.97
CA ALA A 133 1.35 -15.45 -7.36
C ALA A 133 2.43 -15.99 -8.32
N ARG A 134 1.99 -16.48 -9.48
CA ARG A 134 2.83 -17.03 -10.54
C ARG A 134 3.01 -16.00 -11.65
N ALA A 135 4.24 -15.52 -11.83
CA ALA A 135 4.56 -14.51 -12.83
C ALA A 135 4.30 -15.05 -14.24
N GLY A 136 3.46 -14.36 -15.02
CA GLY A 136 3.12 -14.71 -16.40
C GLY A 136 2.20 -15.92 -16.57
N ALA A 137 1.71 -16.56 -15.50
CA ALA A 137 0.76 -17.64 -15.63
C ALA A 137 -0.56 -17.14 -16.24
N PRO A 138 -1.09 -17.81 -17.29
CA PRO A 138 -2.32 -17.37 -17.95
C PRO A 138 -3.52 -17.53 -17.01
N PRO A 139 -4.52 -16.61 -17.11
CA PRO A 139 -5.71 -16.70 -16.29
C PRO A 139 -6.59 -17.88 -16.68
N MET A 140 -7.44 -18.33 -15.76
CA MET A 140 -8.55 -19.22 -16.07
C MET A 140 -9.49 -18.57 -17.08
N SER A 141 -10.12 -19.41 -17.91
CA SER A 141 -11.18 -18.98 -18.81
C SER A 141 -12.43 -18.54 -18.04
N GLY A 142 -13.18 -17.59 -18.61
CA GLY A 142 -14.40 -17.09 -18.00
C GLY A 142 -14.26 -15.65 -17.49
N ARG A 143 -15.41 -15.11 -17.02
CA ARG A 143 -15.47 -13.77 -16.41
C ARG A 143 -15.31 -13.90 -14.89
N SER A 144 -14.40 -13.15 -14.32
CA SER A 144 -14.26 -12.96 -12.89
C SER A 144 -14.66 -11.52 -12.54
N PRO A 145 -15.42 -11.27 -11.48
CA PRO A 145 -15.65 -9.91 -11.02
C PRO A 145 -14.32 -9.27 -10.61
N VAL A 146 -14.26 -7.95 -10.76
CA VAL A 146 -13.00 -7.20 -10.66
C VAL A 146 -12.98 -6.36 -9.38
N LEU A 147 -11.85 -6.41 -8.68
CA LEU A 147 -11.53 -5.53 -7.56
C LEU A 147 -10.31 -4.69 -7.89
N LEU A 148 -10.33 -3.40 -7.56
CA LEU A 148 -9.15 -2.53 -7.61
C LEU A 148 -8.63 -2.30 -6.20
N TYR A 149 -7.30 -2.26 -6.05
CA TYR A 149 -6.62 -1.89 -4.81
C TYR A 149 -5.80 -0.61 -4.98
N SER A 150 -6.01 0.35 -4.08
CA SER A 150 -5.23 1.57 -3.93
C SER A 150 -4.45 1.52 -2.59
N PRO A 151 -3.11 1.62 -2.60
CA PRO A 151 -2.28 1.55 -1.38
C PRO A 151 -2.36 2.82 -0.53
N GLY A 152 -1.72 2.80 0.63
CA GLY A 152 -1.55 3.98 1.49
C GLY A 152 -0.70 5.08 0.84
N GLY A 153 -0.73 6.29 1.39
CA GLY A 153 0.18 7.36 0.98
C GLY A 153 1.62 6.96 1.28
N GLY A 154 2.51 7.09 0.30
CA GLY A 154 3.89 6.64 0.42
C GLY A 154 4.11 5.13 0.26
N ASP A 155 3.08 4.33 0.05
CA ASP A 155 3.21 2.90 -0.21
C ASP A 155 3.05 2.56 -1.71
N ALA A 156 3.82 1.58 -2.19
CA ALA A 156 3.62 1.01 -3.52
C ALA A 156 2.46 -0.02 -3.51
N ARG A 157 1.87 -0.28 -4.70
CA ARG A 157 0.79 -1.27 -4.90
C ARG A 157 1.11 -2.65 -4.33
N THR A 158 2.39 -2.96 -4.23
CA THR A 158 2.92 -4.26 -3.81
C THR A 158 2.79 -4.51 -2.31
N MET A 159 2.59 -3.47 -1.51
CA MET A 159 2.37 -3.58 -0.06
C MET A 159 0.97 -4.11 0.32
N GLY A 160 0.09 -4.37 -0.66
CA GLY A 160 -1.19 -5.06 -0.50
C GLY A 160 -1.24 -6.45 -1.16
N SER A 161 -0.10 -7.03 -1.51
CA SER A 161 -0.01 -8.26 -2.31
C SER A 161 -0.68 -9.46 -1.66
N SER A 162 -0.52 -9.66 -0.36
CA SER A 162 -1.07 -10.86 0.33
C SER A 162 -2.59 -10.89 0.30
N LEU A 163 -3.25 -9.76 0.60
CA LEU A 163 -4.70 -9.66 0.56
C LEU A 163 -5.22 -9.77 -0.88
N ALA A 164 -4.57 -9.10 -1.82
CA ALA A 164 -4.95 -9.14 -3.24
C ALA A 164 -4.86 -10.56 -3.82
N ILE A 165 -3.79 -11.30 -3.50
CA ILE A 165 -3.61 -12.69 -3.93
C ILE A 165 -4.61 -13.61 -3.22
N ASP A 166 -4.91 -13.37 -1.95
CA ASP A 166 -5.93 -14.15 -1.25
C ASP A 166 -7.31 -13.98 -1.90
N LEU A 167 -7.75 -12.76 -2.17
CA LEU A 167 -9.00 -12.48 -2.89
C LEU A 167 -9.02 -13.12 -4.27
N ALA A 168 -7.91 -13.02 -5.04
CA ALA A 168 -7.80 -13.65 -6.35
C ALA A 168 -7.88 -15.17 -6.27
N SER A 169 -7.37 -15.77 -5.19
CA SER A 169 -7.47 -17.22 -4.98
C SER A 169 -8.89 -17.74 -4.76
N TYR A 170 -9.84 -16.83 -4.49
CA TYR A 170 -11.27 -17.14 -4.36
C TYR A 170 -12.09 -16.81 -5.62
N GLY A 171 -11.46 -16.38 -6.71
CA GLY A 171 -12.16 -16.20 -7.99
C GLY A 171 -12.23 -14.78 -8.51
N TRP A 172 -11.86 -13.76 -7.72
CA TRP A 172 -11.81 -12.38 -8.20
C TRP A 172 -10.60 -12.13 -9.11
N THR A 173 -10.75 -11.21 -10.06
CA THR A 173 -9.61 -10.50 -10.65
C THR A 173 -9.29 -9.32 -9.76
N VAL A 174 -8.06 -9.23 -9.23
CA VAL A 174 -7.64 -8.08 -8.42
C VAL A 174 -6.58 -7.29 -9.17
N ILE A 175 -6.81 -6.00 -9.33
CA ILE A 175 -5.89 -5.07 -9.99
C ILE A 175 -5.35 -4.13 -8.91
N THR A 176 -4.05 -4.26 -8.60
CA THR A 176 -3.37 -3.36 -7.70
C THR A 176 -2.76 -2.21 -8.49
N VAL A 177 -2.92 -0.97 -7.99
CA VAL A 177 -2.59 0.27 -8.73
C VAL A 177 -1.51 1.03 -8.01
N ASP A 178 -0.41 1.39 -8.69
CA ASP A 178 0.51 2.43 -8.19
C ASP A 178 0.00 3.82 -8.54
N HIS A 179 0.29 4.76 -7.65
CA HIS A 179 0.10 6.18 -7.85
C HIS A 179 1.46 6.90 -7.90
N PRO A 180 2.14 6.93 -9.07
CA PRO A 180 3.50 7.47 -9.18
C PRO A 180 3.61 8.93 -8.75
N GLY A 181 4.69 9.24 -8.02
CA GLY A 181 4.91 10.55 -7.39
C GLY A 181 4.37 10.65 -5.97
N ASP A 182 3.41 9.81 -5.62
CA ASP A 182 2.87 9.60 -4.27
C ASP A 182 3.43 8.28 -3.67
N ALA A 183 3.43 7.18 -4.42
CA ALA A 183 4.06 5.93 -3.99
C ALA A 183 5.56 6.11 -3.69
N SER A 184 6.09 5.36 -2.71
CA SER A 184 7.52 5.39 -2.34
C SER A 184 8.42 5.17 -3.55
N GLU A 185 8.13 4.14 -4.34
CA GLU A 185 8.83 3.83 -5.58
C GLU A 185 7.87 3.14 -6.57
N VAL A 186 8.09 3.42 -7.85
CA VAL A 186 7.39 2.75 -8.96
C VAL A 186 8.41 2.43 -10.04
N GLU A 187 8.63 1.15 -10.34
CA GLU A 187 9.47 0.74 -11.46
C GLU A 187 8.67 0.57 -12.73
N PHE A 188 9.07 1.30 -13.77
CA PHE A 188 8.53 1.25 -15.11
C PHE A 188 9.37 0.31 -16.01
N PRO A 189 8.83 -0.17 -17.13
CA PRO A 189 9.57 -1.06 -18.05
C PRO A 189 10.81 -0.40 -18.66
N ASP A 190 10.77 0.92 -18.87
CA ASP A 190 11.80 1.74 -19.49
C ASP A 190 11.97 3.08 -18.77
N GLU A 191 13.01 3.82 -19.11
CA GLU A 191 13.15 5.24 -18.79
C GLU A 191 12.70 6.08 -19.99
N ARG A 192 12.27 7.33 -19.70
CA ARG A 192 11.85 8.29 -20.73
C ARG A 192 12.37 9.68 -20.38
N PRO A 193 12.47 10.62 -21.35
CA PRO A 193 12.80 12.00 -21.05
C PRO A 193 11.91 12.56 -19.92
N GLY A 194 12.53 13.05 -18.86
CA GLY A 194 11.84 13.56 -17.66
C GLY A 194 11.37 12.51 -16.65
N ARG A 195 11.41 11.20 -16.96
CA ARG A 195 11.00 10.13 -16.05
C ARG A 195 12.07 9.02 -15.95
N ALA A 196 12.64 8.84 -14.77
CA ALA A 196 13.53 7.73 -14.49
C ALA A 196 12.80 6.38 -14.56
N ARG A 197 13.53 5.29 -14.80
CA ARG A 197 12.98 3.93 -14.79
C ARG A 197 12.35 3.59 -13.43
N VAL A 198 13.01 3.92 -12.33
CA VAL A 198 12.38 3.87 -11.00
C VAL A 198 12.09 5.30 -10.57
N ARG A 199 10.82 5.60 -10.44
CA ARG A 199 10.35 6.90 -9.95
C ARG A 199 10.07 6.79 -8.46
N THR A 200 10.68 7.68 -7.68
CA THR A 200 10.45 7.76 -6.25
C THR A 200 9.41 8.83 -5.90
N THR A 201 8.93 8.82 -4.66
CA THR A 201 7.94 9.77 -4.18
C THR A 201 8.41 11.22 -4.31
N ALA A 202 7.47 12.10 -4.65
CA ALA A 202 7.63 13.56 -4.60
C ALA A 202 7.10 14.14 -3.26
N LEU A 203 6.43 13.32 -2.45
CA LEU A 203 5.85 13.74 -1.17
C LEU A 203 6.93 13.92 -0.11
N ARG A 204 6.69 14.90 0.77
CA ARG A 204 7.44 15.09 2.01
C ARG A 204 6.66 14.48 3.17
N PRO A 205 7.31 14.16 4.31
CA PRO A 205 6.61 13.59 5.47
C PRO A 205 5.52 14.51 6.04
N ASP A 206 5.68 15.81 5.91
CA ASP A 206 4.80 16.88 6.43
C ASP A 206 3.95 17.49 5.32
N ILE A 207 3.10 16.68 4.69
CA ILE A 207 2.18 17.17 3.66
C ILE A 207 1.12 18.10 4.26
N ASP A 208 0.83 19.19 3.54
CA ASP A 208 -0.26 20.11 3.87
C ASP A 208 -1.62 19.63 3.29
N ALA A 209 -2.69 20.34 3.65
CA ALA A 209 -4.04 20.05 3.18
C ALA A 209 -4.18 20.13 1.65
N ALA A 210 -3.47 21.03 0.98
CA ALA A 210 -3.50 21.17 -0.47
C ALA A 210 -2.83 19.99 -1.16
N THR A 211 -1.68 19.55 -0.66
CA THR A 211 -0.97 18.36 -1.13
C THR A 211 -1.80 17.10 -0.91
N PHE A 212 -2.42 16.96 0.27
CA PHE A 212 -3.31 15.84 0.55
C PHE A 212 -4.52 15.80 -0.40
N ARG A 213 -5.13 16.96 -0.67
CA ARG A 213 -6.22 17.07 -1.65
C ARG A 213 -5.75 16.62 -3.03
N THR A 214 -4.63 17.16 -3.52
CA THR A 214 -4.05 16.77 -4.81
C THR A 214 -3.78 15.27 -4.87
N MET A 215 -3.28 14.67 -3.80
CA MET A 215 -3.03 13.24 -3.70
C MET A 215 -4.33 12.45 -3.87
N ILE A 216 -5.39 12.77 -3.15
CA ILE A 216 -6.67 12.04 -3.22
C ILE A 216 -7.34 12.24 -4.58
N ASP A 217 -7.40 13.47 -5.09
CA ASP A 217 -8.00 13.77 -6.40
C ASP A 217 -7.26 13.03 -7.53
N THR A 218 -5.92 12.98 -7.46
CA THR A 218 -5.10 12.21 -8.40
C THR A 218 -5.41 10.71 -8.34
N ARG A 219 -5.51 10.14 -7.14
CA ARG A 219 -5.82 8.72 -6.94
C ARG A 219 -7.20 8.34 -7.44
N VAL A 220 -8.21 9.18 -7.21
CA VAL A 220 -9.57 8.98 -7.75
C VAL A 220 -9.54 9.00 -9.27
N ALA A 221 -8.85 9.98 -9.87
CA ALA A 221 -8.70 10.06 -11.32
C ALA A 221 -7.92 8.87 -11.90
N ASP A 222 -6.87 8.38 -11.20
CA ASP A 222 -6.12 7.19 -11.59
C ASP A 222 -6.98 5.93 -11.57
N LEU A 223 -7.79 5.73 -10.51
CA LEU A 223 -8.73 4.60 -10.44
C LEU A 223 -9.74 4.64 -11.59
N ARG A 224 -10.33 5.80 -11.89
CA ARG A 224 -11.25 5.97 -13.02
C ARG A 224 -10.57 5.70 -14.36
N PHE A 225 -9.35 6.20 -14.55
CA PHE A 225 -8.57 5.89 -15.75
C PHE A 225 -8.29 4.38 -15.90
N VAL A 226 -8.00 3.66 -14.82
CA VAL A 226 -7.85 2.19 -14.88
C VAL A 226 -9.15 1.52 -15.35
N LEU A 227 -10.33 1.99 -14.89
CA LEU A 227 -11.62 1.50 -15.40
C LEU A 227 -11.77 1.72 -16.90
N ASP A 228 -11.42 2.92 -17.38
CA ASP A 228 -11.50 3.28 -18.80
C ASP A 228 -10.52 2.46 -19.65
N ALA A 229 -9.26 2.44 -19.24
CA ALA A 229 -8.17 1.78 -20.01
C ALA A 229 -8.36 0.26 -20.12
N LEU A 230 -9.04 -0.36 -19.16
CA LEU A 230 -9.29 -1.80 -19.13
C LEU A 230 -10.72 -2.20 -19.48
N GLY A 231 -11.59 -1.23 -19.83
CA GLY A 231 -12.98 -1.45 -20.20
C GLY A 231 -13.81 -2.12 -19.12
N LEU A 232 -13.72 -1.61 -17.87
CA LEU A 232 -14.37 -2.21 -16.71
C LEU A 232 -15.67 -1.45 -16.36
N ASP A 233 -16.79 -2.16 -16.34
CA ASP A 233 -18.12 -1.56 -16.16
C ASP A 233 -18.72 -1.75 -14.76
N ARG A 234 -18.28 -2.78 -14.03
CA ARG A 234 -18.77 -3.07 -12.67
C ARG A 234 -17.67 -3.68 -11.83
N VAL A 235 -17.19 -2.91 -10.83
CA VAL A 235 -16.04 -3.28 -10.00
C VAL A 235 -16.32 -3.03 -8.51
N GLY A 236 -15.52 -3.68 -7.65
CA GLY A 236 -15.29 -3.25 -6.28
C GLY A 236 -13.97 -2.48 -6.18
N VAL A 237 -13.87 -1.58 -5.22
CA VAL A 237 -12.60 -0.89 -4.92
C VAL A 237 -12.31 -1.00 -3.44
N TYR A 238 -11.05 -1.27 -3.08
CA TYR A 238 -10.62 -1.19 -1.70
C TYR A 238 -9.27 -0.50 -1.60
N GLY A 239 -8.98 0.07 -0.45
CA GLY A 239 -7.71 0.75 -0.26
C GLY A 239 -7.38 0.95 1.21
N HIS A 240 -6.10 1.14 1.48
CA HIS A 240 -5.57 1.43 2.81
C HIS A 240 -5.27 2.92 2.95
N SER A 241 -5.57 3.54 4.10
CA SER A 241 -5.19 4.93 4.41
C SER A 241 -5.68 5.89 3.30
N ALA A 242 -4.79 6.66 2.67
CA ALA A 242 -5.09 7.51 1.51
C ALA A 242 -5.80 6.73 0.38
N GLY A 243 -5.44 5.47 0.15
CA GLY A 243 -6.13 4.59 -0.78
C GLY A 243 -7.56 4.26 -0.35
N GLY A 244 -7.81 4.14 0.95
CA GLY A 244 -9.15 3.97 1.52
C GLY A 244 -10.03 5.20 1.32
N THR A 245 -9.46 6.39 1.53
CA THR A 245 -10.10 7.67 1.19
C THR A 245 -10.45 7.73 -0.30
N ALA A 246 -9.49 7.42 -1.17
CA ALA A 246 -9.69 7.42 -2.62
C ALA A 246 -10.75 6.38 -3.05
N ALA A 247 -10.76 5.18 -2.45
CA ALA A 247 -11.76 4.15 -2.73
C ALA A 247 -13.19 4.61 -2.38
N ALA A 248 -13.36 5.22 -1.20
CA ALA A 248 -14.65 5.75 -0.76
C ALA A 248 -15.10 6.93 -1.64
N GLN A 249 -14.20 7.85 -1.97
CA GLN A 249 -14.52 9.01 -2.83
C GLN A 249 -14.80 8.56 -4.27
N ALA A 250 -14.03 7.63 -4.83
CA ALA A 250 -14.29 7.07 -6.16
C ALA A 250 -15.64 6.35 -6.24
N LEU A 251 -16.05 5.63 -5.17
CA LEU A 251 -17.41 5.07 -5.07
C LEU A 251 -18.48 6.15 -5.22
N HIS A 252 -18.28 7.32 -4.59
CA HIS A 252 -19.23 8.44 -4.70
C HIS A 252 -19.29 9.01 -6.12
N GLU A 253 -18.15 9.13 -6.82
CA GLU A 253 -18.05 9.81 -8.11
C GLU A 253 -18.36 8.93 -9.33
N ASP A 254 -18.06 7.62 -9.28
CA ASP A 254 -18.17 6.74 -10.45
C ASP A 254 -19.15 5.58 -10.21
N ARG A 255 -20.22 5.55 -11.00
CA ARG A 255 -21.29 4.55 -10.89
C ARG A 255 -20.86 3.11 -11.27
N ARG A 256 -19.74 2.95 -11.94
CA ARG A 256 -19.13 1.63 -12.25
C ARG A 256 -18.57 0.95 -11.00
N ILE A 257 -18.32 1.71 -9.95
CA ILE A 257 -17.89 1.17 -8.65
C ILE A 257 -19.13 0.77 -7.86
N ALA A 258 -19.37 -0.54 -7.76
CA ALA A 258 -20.57 -1.09 -7.16
C ALA A 258 -20.50 -1.19 -5.62
N ALA A 259 -19.27 -1.33 -5.06
CA ALA A 259 -19.03 -1.43 -3.63
C ALA A 259 -17.60 -0.99 -3.30
N ALA A 260 -17.36 -0.46 -2.10
CA ALA A 260 -16.00 -0.09 -1.69
C ALA A 260 -15.67 -0.50 -0.25
N VAL A 261 -14.37 -0.65 0.02
CA VAL A 261 -13.83 -0.86 1.37
C VAL A 261 -12.77 0.21 1.65
N ASN A 262 -13.00 1.01 2.66
CA ASN A 262 -12.05 1.94 3.22
C ASN A 262 -11.36 1.31 4.44
N LEU A 263 -10.10 0.94 4.28
CA LEU A 263 -9.25 0.42 5.34
C LEU A 263 -8.50 1.61 5.98
N GLU A 264 -9.14 2.24 6.95
CA GLU A 264 -8.59 3.28 7.82
C GLU A 264 -8.18 4.60 7.13
N GLY A 265 -8.92 4.99 6.09
CA GLY A 265 -8.74 6.30 5.44
C GLY A 265 -9.62 7.38 6.07
N TYR A 266 -9.04 8.56 6.29
CA TYR A 266 -9.77 9.76 6.67
C TYR A 266 -10.74 10.19 5.56
N LEU A 267 -11.89 10.72 5.93
CA LEU A 267 -12.87 11.24 4.97
C LEU A 267 -13.03 12.77 5.06
N ASP A 268 -11.97 13.44 5.50
CA ASP A 268 -11.83 14.89 5.48
C ASP A 268 -10.47 15.32 4.86
N ARG A 269 -10.36 16.59 4.49
CA ARG A 269 -9.23 17.18 3.76
C ARG A 269 -8.16 17.81 4.64
N MET A 270 -7.89 17.25 5.83
CA MET A 270 -6.95 17.76 6.83
C MET A 270 -7.27 19.15 7.41
N ASP A 271 -7.94 20.02 6.67
CA ASP A 271 -8.44 21.33 7.10
C ASP A 271 -9.81 21.29 7.79
N GLY A 272 -10.39 20.08 7.88
CA GLY A 272 -11.72 19.81 8.47
C GLY A 272 -12.84 19.80 7.45
N GLU A 273 -12.59 20.19 6.19
CA GLU A 273 -13.55 20.04 5.10
C GLU A 273 -13.74 18.56 4.75
N LEU A 274 -14.97 18.10 4.72
CA LEU A 274 -15.30 16.72 4.38
C LEU A 274 -15.17 16.45 2.88
N PHE A 275 -14.71 15.26 2.51
CA PHE A 275 -14.88 14.78 1.14
C PHE A 275 -16.36 14.59 0.83
N PRO A 276 -16.78 14.78 -0.45
CA PRO A 276 -18.18 14.62 -0.88
C PRO A 276 -18.82 13.33 -0.40
N VAL A 277 -18.13 12.19 -0.43
CA VAL A 277 -18.66 10.92 0.08
C VAL A 277 -19.11 11.00 1.55
N ALA A 278 -18.38 11.72 2.39
CA ALA A 278 -18.72 11.87 3.81
C ALA A 278 -19.79 12.96 4.04
N ARG A 279 -19.74 14.04 3.25
CA ARG A 279 -20.68 15.15 3.35
C ARG A 279 -22.07 14.79 2.82
N ASP A 280 -22.14 14.07 1.70
CA ASP A 280 -23.37 13.81 0.95
C ASP A 280 -23.90 12.38 1.13
N GLY A 281 -23.09 11.49 1.71
CA GLY A 281 -23.42 10.07 1.87
C GLY A 281 -23.19 9.24 0.61
N THR A 282 -23.64 7.98 0.64
CA THR A 282 -23.61 7.04 -0.49
C THR A 282 -24.83 6.12 -0.50
N ASP A 283 -25.31 5.82 -1.69
CA ASP A 283 -26.38 4.85 -1.97
C ASP A 283 -25.84 3.43 -2.26
N ARG A 284 -24.53 3.26 -2.25
CA ARG A 284 -23.85 1.99 -2.54
C ARG A 284 -23.08 1.44 -1.33
N PRO A 285 -22.92 0.11 -1.23
CA PRO A 285 -22.26 -0.53 -0.11
C PRO A 285 -20.84 0.00 0.12
N LEU A 286 -20.57 0.44 1.36
CA LEU A 286 -19.26 0.90 1.82
C LEU A 286 -18.95 0.29 3.17
N LEU A 287 -17.79 -0.36 3.28
CA LEU A 287 -17.23 -0.82 4.53
C LEU A 287 -16.16 0.16 5.02
N LEU A 288 -16.29 0.61 6.25
CA LEU A 288 -15.27 1.35 6.99
C LEU A 288 -14.62 0.39 8.00
N ALA A 289 -13.36 0.06 7.82
CA ALA A 289 -12.62 -0.81 8.72
C ALA A 289 -11.45 -0.03 9.34
N GLY A 290 -11.36 -0.01 10.66
CA GLY A 290 -10.33 0.68 11.42
C GLY A 290 -9.68 -0.21 12.48
N SER A 291 -8.62 0.29 13.08
CA SER A 291 -7.95 -0.29 14.24
C SER A 291 -8.12 0.62 15.47
N ASP A 292 -7.92 0.09 16.66
CA ASP A 292 -7.94 0.89 17.88
C ASP A 292 -6.68 1.75 18.04
N GLY A 293 -5.55 1.33 17.49
CA GLY A 293 -4.26 2.03 17.62
C GLY A 293 -4.08 3.23 16.68
N PHE A 294 -5.01 3.50 15.75
CA PHE A 294 -4.96 4.65 14.84
C PHE A 294 -6.15 5.60 15.03
N ARG A 295 -7.13 5.19 15.80
CA ARG A 295 -8.37 5.93 16.00
C ARG A 295 -8.13 7.26 16.71
N ASP A 296 -8.55 8.36 16.09
CA ASP A 296 -8.53 9.71 16.64
C ASP A 296 -9.88 10.44 16.43
N ALA A 297 -10.00 11.63 17.01
CA ALA A 297 -11.21 12.45 16.90
C ALA A 297 -11.50 12.88 15.45
N ARG A 298 -10.49 13.02 14.60
CA ARG A 298 -10.64 13.37 13.18
C ARG A 298 -11.26 12.24 12.39
N LEU A 299 -10.74 11.00 12.56
CA LEU A 299 -11.29 9.81 11.93
C LEU A 299 -12.75 9.61 12.35
N ASP A 300 -12.99 9.63 13.67
CA ASP A 300 -14.32 9.42 14.22
C ASP A 300 -15.33 10.46 13.73
N ARG A 301 -14.98 11.74 13.66
CA ARG A 301 -15.86 12.79 13.14
C ARG A 301 -16.24 12.56 11.69
N SER A 302 -15.25 12.31 10.83
CA SER A 302 -15.51 12.14 9.39
C SER A 302 -16.32 10.87 9.10
N TRP A 303 -16.06 9.77 9.81
CA TRP A 303 -16.83 8.54 9.67
C TRP A 303 -18.22 8.62 10.29
N ALA A 304 -18.36 9.29 11.44
CA ALA A 304 -19.68 9.50 12.06
C ALA A 304 -20.62 10.31 11.17
N THR A 305 -20.10 11.33 10.48
CA THR A 305 -20.90 12.11 9.52
C THR A 305 -21.43 11.22 8.40
N LEU A 306 -20.57 10.40 7.79
CA LEU A 306 -21.00 9.48 6.73
C LEU A 306 -22.04 8.46 7.23
N LEU A 307 -21.82 7.87 8.40
CA LEU A 307 -22.76 6.91 9.02
C LEU A 307 -24.09 7.55 9.35
N GLY A 308 -24.11 8.84 9.70
CA GLY A 308 -25.31 9.62 10.03
C GLY A 308 -26.31 9.76 8.87
N HIS A 309 -25.88 9.56 7.62
CA HIS A 309 -26.78 9.56 6.46
C HIS A 309 -27.70 8.33 6.37
N GLY A 310 -27.43 7.26 7.14
CA GLY A 310 -28.25 6.04 7.14
C GLY A 310 -28.18 5.21 5.85
N GLY A 311 -27.17 5.45 4.99
CA GLY A 311 -26.91 4.68 3.78
C GLY A 311 -26.36 3.26 4.07
N PRO A 312 -26.06 2.44 3.04
CA PRO A 312 -25.55 1.08 3.20
C PRO A 312 -24.07 1.07 3.59
N VAL A 313 -23.74 1.79 4.66
CA VAL A 313 -22.39 1.93 5.23
C VAL A 313 -22.29 1.10 6.51
N THR A 314 -21.24 0.29 6.61
CA THR A 314 -20.96 -0.49 7.83
C THR A 314 -19.59 -0.15 8.38
N ARG A 315 -19.45 -0.13 9.71
CA ARG A 315 -18.17 0.06 10.41
C ARG A 315 -17.75 -1.23 11.09
N ARG A 316 -16.45 -1.54 11.04
CA ARG A 316 -15.80 -2.62 11.77
C ARG A 316 -14.51 -2.10 12.38
N GLN A 317 -14.05 -2.72 13.45
CA GLN A 317 -12.81 -2.38 14.13
C GLN A 317 -12.03 -3.66 14.42
N LEU A 318 -10.71 -3.58 14.32
CA LEU A 318 -9.76 -4.56 14.81
C LEU A 318 -9.14 -4.02 16.10
N ASP A 319 -9.14 -4.86 17.15
CA ASP A 319 -8.57 -4.52 18.43
C ASP A 319 -7.11 -4.98 18.53
N ASP A 320 -6.31 -4.35 19.41
CA ASP A 320 -4.87 -4.57 19.56
C ASP A 320 -4.08 -4.45 18.24
N ALA A 321 -4.58 -3.67 17.30
CA ALA A 321 -4.06 -3.47 15.97
C ALA A 321 -3.67 -1.99 15.74
N ALA A 322 -2.81 -1.73 14.75
CA ALA A 322 -2.43 -0.37 14.37
C ALA A 322 -2.41 -0.23 12.84
N HIS A 323 -2.25 1.01 12.37
CA HIS A 323 -2.55 1.47 11.01
C HIS A 323 -2.17 0.53 9.87
N TRP A 324 -0.96 -0.03 9.89
CA TRP A 324 -0.48 -0.89 8.80
C TRP A 324 -0.88 -2.36 8.92
N VAL A 325 -1.78 -2.72 9.86
CA VAL A 325 -2.36 -4.08 9.98
C VAL A 325 -3.13 -4.51 8.72
N PHE A 326 -3.60 -3.57 7.93
CA PHE A 326 -4.35 -3.80 6.69
C PHE A 326 -3.47 -4.05 5.45
N THR A 327 -2.15 -4.08 5.63
CA THR A 327 -1.16 -4.23 4.57
C THR A 327 -0.28 -5.46 4.79
N ASP A 328 0.67 -5.70 3.90
CA ASP A 328 1.64 -6.79 4.05
C ASP A 328 2.54 -6.61 5.29
N TYR A 329 2.67 -5.39 5.81
CA TYR A 329 3.37 -5.15 7.07
C TYR A 329 2.80 -5.95 8.24
N ALA A 330 1.51 -6.29 8.23
CA ALA A 330 0.90 -7.17 9.24
C ALA A 330 1.62 -8.51 9.39
N ALA A 331 2.16 -9.04 8.30
CA ALA A 331 2.92 -10.29 8.29
C ALA A 331 4.43 -10.07 8.37
N LEU A 332 4.96 -9.01 7.79
CA LEU A 332 6.40 -8.75 7.68
C LEU A 332 7.00 -8.19 8.98
N VAL A 333 6.33 -7.23 9.60
CA VAL A 333 6.81 -6.55 10.82
C VAL A 333 7.01 -7.50 12.00
N PRO A 334 6.12 -8.47 12.30
CA PRO A 334 6.38 -9.47 13.34
C PRO A 334 7.59 -10.35 13.07
N GLN A 335 7.92 -10.63 11.80
CA GLN A 335 9.12 -11.38 11.44
C GLN A 335 10.39 -10.56 11.70
N LEU A 336 10.37 -9.25 11.35
CA LEU A 336 11.47 -8.33 11.64
C LEU A 336 11.71 -8.22 13.16
N HIS A 337 10.64 -8.09 13.96
CA HIS A 337 10.75 -8.08 15.40
C HIS A 337 11.35 -9.37 15.95
N LYS A 338 10.87 -10.53 15.50
CA LYS A 338 11.38 -11.85 15.91
C LYS A 338 12.87 -12.04 15.55
N ALA A 339 13.30 -11.44 14.43
CA ALA A 339 14.69 -11.47 13.98
C ALA A 339 15.60 -10.46 14.72
N GLY A 340 15.06 -9.64 15.64
CA GLY A 340 15.81 -8.59 16.33
C GLY A 340 16.14 -7.37 15.47
N LEU A 341 15.52 -7.25 14.28
CA LEU A 341 15.70 -6.13 13.35
C LEU A 341 14.74 -4.96 13.62
N MET A 342 13.84 -5.12 14.58
CA MET A 342 12.85 -4.11 14.98
C MET A 342 12.55 -4.25 16.48
N THR A 343 12.30 -3.14 17.16
CA THR A 343 11.89 -3.16 18.58
C THR A 343 10.42 -3.58 18.73
N GLY A 344 10.05 -4.08 19.91
CA GLY A 344 8.64 -4.38 20.24
C GLY A 344 7.74 -3.14 20.19
N GLY A 345 8.28 -1.96 20.57
CA GLY A 345 7.59 -0.68 20.43
C GLY A 345 7.34 -0.30 18.97
N GLY A 346 8.34 -0.47 18.10
CA GLY A 346 8.20 -0.25 16.66
C GLY A 346 7.17 -1.17 16.00
N ARG A 347 7.17 -2.47 16.36
CA ARG A 347 6.12 -3.40 15.93
C ARG A 347 4.73 -2.92 16.36
N ALA A 348 4.57 -2.59 17.64
CA ALA A 348 3.28 -2.15 18.17
C ALA A 348 2.79 -0.85 17.49
N ALA A 349 3.68 0.09 17.21
CA ALA A 349 3.35 1.33 16.52
C ALA A 349 2.88 1.11 15.07
N MET A 350 3.46 0.12 14.38
CA MET A 350 3.08 -0.15 12.99
C MET A 350 1.83 -1.03 12.87
N VAL A 351 1.81 -2.19 13.51
CA VAL A 351 0.78 -3.21 13.27
C VAL A 351 0.00 -3.63 14.52
N GLY A 352 0.31 -3.03 15.67
CA GLY A 352 -0.28 -3.39 16.96
C GLY A 352 0.44 -4.57 17.63
N ARG A 353 -0.19 -5.09 18.69
CA ARG A 353 0.35 -6.19 19.48
C ARG A 353 -0.28 -7.53 19.19
N ALA A 354 -1.43 -7.54 18.52
CA ALA A 354 -2.15 -8.77 18.18
C ALA A 354 -1.28 -9.73 17.37
N ASP A 355 -1.57 -11.02 17.47
CA ASP A 355 -0.85 -12.06 16.74
C ASP A 355 -1.19 -11.97 15.23
N PRO A 356 -0.20 -11.98 14.32
CA PRO A 356 -0.44 -12.00 12.88
C PRO A 356 -1.25 -13.23 12.42
N CYS A 357 -1.22 -14.34 13.18
CA CYS A 357 -2.07 -15.50 12.93
C CYS A 357 -3.56 -15.23 13.18
N VAL A 358 -3.89 -14.15 13.87
CA VAL A 358 -5.26 -13.67 14.11
C VAL A 358 -5.60 -12.51 13.18
N THR A 359 -4.74 -11.50 13.11
CA THR A 359 -5.04 -10.25 12.37
C THR A 359 -5.06 -10.45 10.86
N VAL A 360 -4.12 -11.20 10.29
CA VAL A 360 -4.08 -11.44 8.84
C VAL A 360 -5.34 -12.18 8.35
N PRO A 361 -5.77 -13.31 8.96
CA PRO A 361 -7.05 -13.92 8.60
C PRO A 361 -8.26 -13.00 8.81
N ALA A 362 -8.30 -12.22 9.92
CA ALA A 362 -9.41 -11.33 10.21
C ALA A 362 -9.59 -10.24 9.12
N VAL A 363 -8.50 -9.62 8.66
CA VAL A 363 -8.54 -8.65 7.55
C VAL A 363 -9.01 -9.30 6.24
N ARG A 364 -8.47 -10.49 5.92
CA ARG A 364 -8.88 -11.26 4.74
C ARG A 364 -10.36 -11.60 4.76
N ASP A 365 -10.84 -12.15 5.87
CA ASP A 365 -12.24 -12.53 6.03
C ASP A 365 -13.19 -11.33 5.98
N LEU A 366 -12.78 -10.22 6.57
CA LEU A 366 -13.54 -8.98 6.55
C LEU A 366 -13.77 -8.47 5.12
N VAL A 367 -12.70 -8.31 4.35
CA VAL A 367 -12.75 -7.78 2.97
C VAL A 367 -13.42 -8.80 2.04
N ARG A 368 -13.06 -10.07 2.15
CA ARG A 368 -13.64 -11.15 1.35
C ARG A 368 -15.16 -11.28 1.58
N SER A 369 -15.60 -11.32 2.83
CA SER A 369 -17.02 -11.47 3.16
C SER A 369 -17.85 -10.29 2.68
N PHE A 370 -17.28 -9.07 2.72
CA PHE A 370 -17.92 -7.89 2.18
C PHE A 370 -18.11 -8.00 0.67
N PHE A 371 -17.06 -8.30 -0.10
CA PHE A 371 -17.18 -8.42 -1.56
C PHE A 371 -17.97 -9.66 -2.00
N ALA A 372 -17.89 -10.78 -1.29
CA ALA A 372 -18.73 -11.94 -1.58
C ALA A 372 -20.23 -11.63 -1.51
N ARG A 373 -20.64 -10.69 -0.65
CA ARG A 373 -22.04 -10.24 -0.54
C ARG A 373 -22.43 -9.26 -1.63
N HIS A 374 -21.56 -8.32 -2.00
CA HIS A 374 -21.91 -7.18 -2.84
C HIS A 374 -21.39 -7.28 -4.29
N LEU A 375 -20.39 -8.10 -4.52
CA LEU A 375 -19.79 -8.38 -5.82
C LEU A 375 -19.28 -9.83 -5.86
N PRO A 376 -20.20 -10.83 -5.84
CA PRO A 376 -19.83 -12.24 -5.76
C PRO A 376 -18.95 -12.68 -6.94
N ALA A 377 -17.97 -13.57 -6.66
CA ALA A 377 -17.05 -14.16 -7.62
C ALA A 377 -17.67 -15.33 -8.39
#